data_b85d48abf29a79e21e5ab6bc2f2710d1
#
_entry.id   b85d48abf29a79e21e5ab6bc2f2710d1
#
_cell.length_a   1.000
_cell.length_b   1.000
_cell.length_c   1.000
_cell.angle_alpha   90.00
_cell.angle_beta   90.00
_cell.angle_gamma   90.00
#
_symmetry.space_group_name_H-M   'P 1'
#
loop_
_entity.id
_entity.type
_entity.pdbx_description
1 polymer ?
#
loop_
_entity_poly.entity_id
_entity_poly.type
_entity_poly.pdbx_seq_one_letter_code
_entity_poly.pdbx_strand_id
1 'polypeptide(L)'
;MALPAPLEKDLSPVPHPLFRASDFHLRRRTASLAFAALLAFALLAVALAGVIMPARPAPVPVALPLRGDLRSADGRVLAGGDLPRRVYPLGTLAAPVVGFVGASGGLEGLERVQDARLRRGEDLTLTLDTRVQAAVEGALTDALERTEAEYASAVVMDTRSGNLHAVASVPGFDANAWRAVPPGRWRNRAALDEYEPGSVVKALTVAALLNEGRTTPDTTYDTPMWRRFAGATINDLVPHPAALRTREILRYSSNVGMTRLVEGVPPELLHRYFSAYGFGQPVPLGLPAGDGLLRDPADWSPLGQATMSFGQGLTVTTLQLAAAFNVLANDGRYVTPRLLLDAPTTSRPVLAPQTAARMRELLHRVIDDGIRTKAELPGYHVGGKTGTAQVVVDGRYSASVFSSTFAGFLPAARPRFTVAVMVRGAKREYQGSQLAAPIFREISSALLSLYAVRPETSPPAAGR
;
A
#
# COMPACT_ATOMS: atom_id res chain seq x y z
N MET A 1 9.38 7.10 -80.56
CA MET A 1 10.39 7.35 -81.55
C MET A 1 11.42 6.23 -81.38
N ALA A 2 11.29 5.34 -82.23
CA ALA A 2 11.99 4.31 -82.98
C ALA A 2 13.37 3.89 -82.46
N LEU A 3 13.43 2.64 -82.20
CA LEU A 3 14.64 1.76 -82.21
C LEU A 3 15.29 1.74 -83.60
N PRO A 4 16.54 1.36 -83.68
CA PRO A 4 16.90 0.38 -84.71
C PRO A 4 17.62 -0.86 -84.19
N ALA A 5 17.38 -1.93 -84.95
CA ALA A 5 17.75 -3.30 -84.75
C ALA A 5 19.14 -3.62 -85.36
N PRO A 6 19.54 -4.91 -85.42
CA PRO A 6 20.90 -5.36 -85.13
C PRO A 6 21.75 -5.63 -86.38
N LEU A 7 23.06 -5.81 -86.19
CA LEU A 7 23.97 -6.32 -87.20
C LEU A 7 24.52 -7.69 -86.79
N GLU A 8 24.10 -8.70 -87.50
CA GLU A 8 24.75 -10.01 -87.64
C GLU A 8 26.17 -9.86 -88.15
N LYS A 9 27.10 -10.58 -87.57
CA LYS A 9 28.36 -10.93 -88.20
C LYS A 9 28.68 -12.38 -87.96
N ASP A 10 28.62 -13.09 -89.06
CA ASP A 10 29.10 -14.37 -89.41
C ASP A 10 30.59 -14.57 -89.07
N LEU A 11 30.96 -15.65 -88.37
CA LEU A 11 32.32 -16.11 -88.21
C LEU A 11 32.35 -17.64 -88.17
N SER A 12 32.89 -18.15 -89.20
CA SER A 12 33.23 -19.56 -89.52
C SER A 12 34.12 -20.22 -88.48
N PRO A 13 34.10 -21.55 -88.33
CA PRO A 13 34.79 -22.25 -87.23
C PRO A 13 36.28 -22.48 -87.56
N VAL A 14 37.09 -22.23 -86.50
CA VAL A 14 38.52 -22.53 -86.50
C VAL A 14 38.71 -23.93 -85.88
N PRO A 15 39.57 -24.80 -86.45
CA PRO A 15 39.73 -26.18 -86.00
C PRO A 15 40.52 -26.29 -84.71
N HIS A 16 40.01 -27.09 -83.76
CA HIS A 16 40.67 -27.44 -82.51
C HIS A 16 41.89 -28.34 -82.65
N PRO A 17 42.99 -28.11 -81.95
CA PRO A 17 44.11 -29.06 -81.87
C PRO A 17 43.78 -30.22 -80.93
N LEU A 18 44.16 -31.41 -81.37
CA LEU A 18 44.02 -32.73 -80.74
C LEU A 18 44.73 -32.77 -79.37
N PHE A 19 43.96 -32.91 -78.30
CA PHE A 19 44.51 -33.20 -76.97
C PHE A 19 45.05 -34.62 -76.91
N ARG A 20 46.36 -34.79 -76.57
CA ARG A 20 46.99 -36.12 -76.39
C ARG A 20 46.49 -36.73 -75.02
N ALA A 21 46.15 -38.01 -75.00
CA ALA A 21 45.66 -38.78 -73.83
C ALA A 21 46.63 -38.79 -72.64
N SER A 22 47.88 -38.42 -72.79
CA SER A 22 48.89 -38.31 -71.74
C SER A 22 48.60 -37.18 -70.71
N ASP A 23 47.95 -36.08 -71.13
CA ASP A 23 47.69 -34.94 -70.25
C ASP A 23 46.52 -35.19 -69.29
N PHE A 24 45.63 -36.12 -69.65
CA PHE A 24 44.50 -36.48 -68.85
C PHE A 24 44.91 -37.26 -67.56
N HIS A 25 45.87 -38.18 -67.69
CA HIS A 25 46.40 -38.97 -66.60
C HIS A 25 47.28 -38.14 -65.65
N LEU A 26 48.00 -37.16 -66.19
CA LEU A 26 48.81 -36.25 -65.38
C LEU A 26 47.94 -35.30 -64.56
N ARG A 27 46.92 -34.68 -65.17
CA ARG A 27 45.95 -33.81 -64.48
C ARG A 27 45.16 -34.55 -63.41
N ARG A 28 44.80 -35.80 -63.65
CA ARG A 28 44.08 -36.63 -62.66
C ARG A 28 44.96 -36.96 -61.43
N ARG A 29 46.26 -37.27 -61.70
CA ARG A 29 47.22 -37.50 -60.60
C ARG A 29 47.54 -36.22 -59.78
N THR A 30 47.69 -35.08 -60.45
CA THR A 30 47.91 -33.79 -59.75
C THR A 30 46.67 -33.37 -59.01
N ALA A 31 45.47 -33.55 -59.54
CA ALA A 31 44.20 -33.26 -58.80
C ALA A 31 44.02 -34.19 -57.60
N SER A 32 44.38 -35.47 -57.67
CA SER A 32 44.33 -36.42 -56.57
C SER A 32 45.35 -36.09 -55.49
N LEU A 33 46.55 -35.67 -55.86
CA LEU A 33 47.59 -35.23 -54.92
C LEU A 33 47.20 -33.87 -54.21
N ALA A 34 46.60 -32.94 -54.96
CA ALA A 34 46.09 -31.68 -54.38
C ALA A 34 44.93 -31.92 -53.43
N PHE A 35 44.03 -32.87 -53.79
CA PHE A 35 42.93 -33.21 -52.83
C PHE A 35 43.45 -33.90 -51.57
N ALA A 36 44.42 -34.83 -51.69
CA ALA A 36 45.06 -35.50 -50.55
C ALA A 36 45.81 -34.51 -49.67
N ALA A 37 46.50 -33.50 -50.25
CA ALA A 37 47.18 -32.46 -49.56
C ALA A 37 46.19 -31.54 -48.83
N LEU A 38 45.07 -31.16 -49.46
CA LEU A 38 43.98 -30.38 -48.83
C LEU A 38 43.33 -31.12 -47.64
N LEU A 39 43.08 -32.42 -47.82
CA LEU A 39 42.50 -33.27 -46.78
C LEU A 39 43.46 -33.40 -45.58
N ALA A 40 44.76 -33.59 -45.84
CA ALA A 40 45.80 -33.65 -44.81
C ALA A 40 45.92 -32.33 -44.09
N PHE A 41 45.83 -31.20 -44.82
CA PHE A 41 45.84 -29.86 -44.21
C PHE A 41 44.57 -29.59 -43.38
N ALA A 42 43.41 -30.02 -43.84
CA ALA A 42 42.17 -29.91 -43.09
C ALA A 42 42.19 -30.76 -41.79
N LEU A 43 42.73 -31.98 -41.85
CA LEU A 43 42.90 -32.85 -40.70
C LEU A 43 43.92 -32.30 -39.72
N LEU A 44 45.02 -31.72 -40.22
CA LEU A 44 46.00 -31.02 -39.37
C LEU A 44 45.42 -29.77 -38.73
N ALA A 45 44.62 -28.99 -39.46
CA ALA A 45 43.94 -27.82 -38.94
C ALA A 45 42.93 -28.19 -37.84
N VAL A 46 42.18 -29.29 -38.01
CA VAL A 46 41.25 -29.81 -36.96
C VAL A 46 42.04 -30.30 -35.75
N ALA A 47 43.14 -31.03 -35.95
CA ALA A 47 44.00 -31.48 -34.86
C ALA A 47 44.65 -30.29 -34.11
N LEU A 48 45.14 -29.28 -34.84
CA LEU A 48 45.71 -28.07 -34.24
C LEU A 48 44.65 -27.24 -33.48
N ALA A 49 43.44 -27.14 -34.04
CA ALA A 49 42.31 -26.48 -33.39
C ALA A 49 41.96 -27.18 -32.08
N GLY A 50 42.05 -28.51 -32.01
CA GLY A 50 41.86 -29.26 -30.75
C GLY A 50 42.95 -29.02 -29.71
N VAL A 51 44.18 -28.70 -30.16
CA VAL A 51 45.32 -28.43 -29.28
C VAL A 51 45.40 -26.94 -28.87
N ILE A 52 44.98 -26.02 -29.74
CA ILE A 52 45.07 -24.57 -29.52
C ILE A 52 43.82 -24.03 -28.86
N MET A 53 42.66 -24.66 -29.03
CA MET A 53 41.47 -24.29 -28.24
C MET A 53 41.61 -24.89 -26.84
N PRO A 54 41.86 -24.06 -25.84
CA PRO A 54 41.80 -24.57 -24.48
C PRO A 54 40.39 -25.15 -24.26
N ALA A 55 40.32 -26.37 -23.72
CA ALA A 55 39.05 -26.92 -23.25
C ALA A 55 38.32 -25.82 -22.52
N ARG A 56 37.10 -25.48 -22.97
CA ARG A 56 36.27 -24.52 -22.22
C ARG A 56 36.32 -24.98 -20.78
N PRO A 57 36.81 -24.12 -19.85
CA PRO A 57 36.78 -24.50 -18.44
C PRO A 57 35.36 -24.97 -18.15
N ALA A 58 35.22 -26.12 -17.51
CA ALA A 58 33.94 -26.58 -16.99
C ALA A 58 33.30 -25.40 -16.28
N PRO A 59 32.02 -25.08 -16.50
CA PRO A 59 31.39 -23.97 -15.79
C PRO A 59 31.64 -24.22 -14.31
N VAL A 60 32.46 -23.36 -13.72
CA VAL A 60 32.62 -23.34 -12.25
C VAL A 60 31.21 -23.21 -11.73
N PRO A 61 30.74 -24.13 -10.88
CA PRO A 61 29.42 -23.97 -10.28
C PRO A 61 29.45 -22.62 -9.57
N VAL A 62 28.82 -21.62 -10.18
CA VAL A 62 28.58 -20.33 -9.51
C VAL A 62 27.70 -20.71 -8.33
N ALA A 63 28.27 -20.71 -7.13
CA ALA A 63 27.49 -20.87 -5.92
C ALA A 63 26.38 -19.82 -6.01
N LEU A 64 25.14 -20.29 -6.15
CA LEU A 64 23.99 -19.40 -6.19
C LEU A 64 24.08 -18.56 -4.91
N PRO A 65 24.01 -17.22 -5.01
CA PRO A 65 24.10 -16.40 -3.82
C PRO A 65 22.98 -16.82 -2.87
N LEU A 66 23.37 -17.27 -1.67
CA LEU A 66 22.43 -17.53 -0.58
C LEU A 66 21.64 -16.25 -0.35
N ARG A 67 20.31 -16.34 -0.40
CA ARG A 67 19.44 -15.20 -0.14
C ARG A 67 18.70 -15.44 1.18
N GLY A 68 18.79 -14.47 2.12
CA GLY A 68 18.09 -14.56 3.39
C GLY A 68 16.57 -14.68 3.24
N ASP A 69 15.92 -15.30 4.20
CA ASP A 69 14.47 -15.45 4.25
C ASP A 69 13.77 -14.18 4.75
N LEU A 70 12.54 -13.97 4.29
CA LEU A 70 11.59 -13.06 4.92
C LEU A 70 10.64 -13.88 5.79
N ARG A 71 10.56 -13.56 7.09
CA ARG A 71 9.72 -14.25 8.07
C ARG A 71 8.73 -13.31 8.72
N SER A 72 7.57 -13.82 9.09
CA SER A 72 6.59 -13.10 9.90
C SER A 72 6.91 -13.17 11.39
N ALA A 73 6.26 -12.34 12.20
CA ALA A 73 6.40 -12.32 13.65
C ALA A 73 5.96 -13.64 14.32
N ASP A 74 5.03 -14.37 13.71
CA ASP A 74 4.58 -15.71 14.15
C ASP A 74 5.44 -16.84 13.55
N GLY A 75 6.61 -16.52 12.97
CA GLY A 75 7.64 -17.48 12.55
C GLY A 75 7.42 -18.13 11.19
N ARG A 76 6.39 -17.75 10.42
CA ARG A 76 6.13 -18.31 9.08
C ARG A 76 7.09 -17.71 8.04
N VAL A 77 7.54 -18.54 7.12
CA VAL A 77 8.32 -18.07 5.96
C VAL A 77 7.37 -17.39 4.97
N LEU A 78 7.61 -16.12 4.69
CA LEU A 78 6.89 -15.33 3.69
C LEU A 78 7.59 -15.39 2.32
N ALA A 79 8.91 -15.40 2.32
CA ALA A 79 9.74 -15.62 1.14
C ALA A 79 10.99 -16.39 1.54
N GLY A 80 11.31 -17.46 0.82
CA GLY A 80 12.46 -18.31 1.11
C GLY A 80 13.08 -18.93 -0.13
N GLY A 81 14.28 -19.50 0.03
CA GLY A 81 15.04 -20.07 -1.08
C GLY A 81 15.83 -19.06 -1.87
N ASP A 82 16.77 -19.57 -2.67
CA ASP A 82 17.74 -18.76 -3.43
C ASP A 82 17.24 -18.37 -4.83
N LEU A 83 17.89 -17.39 -5.43
CA LEU A 83 17.67 -17.07 -6.83
C LEU A 83 18.23 -18.18 -7.75
N PRO A 84 17.54 -18.55 -8.84
CA PRO A 84 16.26 -18.00 -9.30
C PRO A 84 15.03 -18.76 -8.77
N ARG A 85 15.18 -19.62 -7.75
CA ARG A 85 14.13 -20.51 -7.23
C ARG A 85 13.50 -19.97 -5.94
N ARG A 86 13.36 -18.64 -5.82
CA ARG A 86 12.69 -18.00 -4.70
C ARG A 86 11.22 -18.43 -4.62
N VAL A 87 10.76 -18.81 -3.46
CA VAL A 87 9.39 -19.30 -3.22
C VAL A 87 8.69 -18.45 -2.17
N TYR A 88 7.41 -18.21 -2.40
CA TYR A 88 6.51 -17.48 -1.50
C TYR A 88 5.45 -18.48 -1.00
N PRO A 89 5.71 -19.19 0.12
CA PRO A 89 4.88 -20.32 0.55
C PRO A 89 3.42 -19.96 0.84
N LEU A 90 3.15 -18.67 1.16
CA LEU A 90 1.81 -18.18 1.47
C LEU A 90 1.11 -17.50 0.27
N GLY A 91 1.74 -17.56 -0.93
CA GLY A 91 1.14 -17.14 -2.19
C GLY A 91 0.70 -15.68 -2.21
N THR A 92 -0.60 -15.46 -1.97
CA THR A 92 -1.21 -14.13 -2.02
C THR A 92 -1.04 -13.33 -0.74
N LEU A 93 -0.78 -13.99 0.40
CA LEU A 93 -0.77 -13.34 1.70
C LEU A 93 0.36 -12.32 1.81
N ALA A 94 0.03 -11.08 2.12
CA ALA A 94 0.95 -9.95 2.23
C ALA A 94 1.81 -9.71 0.97
N ALA A 95 1.43 -10.24 -0.19
CA ALA A 95 2.21 -10.16 -1.41
C ALA A 95 2.61 -8.72 -1.82
N PRO A 96 1.77 -7.68 -1.69
CA PRO A 96 2.17 -6.29 -1.97
C PRO A 96 3.22 -5.73 -1.00
N VAL A 97 3.36 -6.30 0.20
CA VAL A 97 4.39 -5.93 1.19
C VAL A 97 5.67 -6.72 0.95
N VAL A 98 5.56 -8.04 0.83
CA VAL A 98 6.70 -8.95 0.59
C VAL A 98 7.36 -8.64 -0.75
N GLY A 99 6.55 -8.44 -1.78
CA GLY A 99 7.04 -8.26 -3.16
C GLY A 99 7.46 -9.56 -3.81
N PHE A 100 8.31 -9.45 -4.81
CA PHE A 100 8.82 -10.60 -5.57
C PHE A 100 10.18 -10.30 -6.20
N VAL A 101 10.84 -11.35 -6.66
CA VAL A 101 12.15 -11.28 -7.32
C VAL A 101 12.05 -11.52 -8.83
N GLY A 102 13.03 -10.98 -9.56
CA GLY A 102 13.37 -11.36 -10.93
C GLY A 102 14.54 -12.32 -10.97
N ALA A 103 15.14 -12.47 -12.16
CA ALA A 103 16.30 -13.33 -12.36
C ALA A 103 17.54 -12.86 -11.57
N SER A 104 17.68 -11.55 -11.34
CA SER A 104 18.89 -10.93 -10.78
C SER A 104 18.68 -10.25 -9.43
N GLY A 105 17.47 -10.27 -8.84
CA GLY A 105 17.21 -9.64 -7.54
C GLY A 105 15.76 -9.23 -7.33
N GLY A 106 15.54 -8.48 -6.24
CA GLY A 106 14.22 -7.97 -5.88
C GLY A 106 13.66 -6.96 -6.86
N LEU A 107 12.40 -7.11 -7.25
CA LEU A 107 11.70 -6.22 -8.18
C LEU A 107 10.65 -5.35 -7.50
N GLU A 108 9.98 -5.86 -6.47
CA GLU A 108 8.94 -5.14 -5.72
C GLU A 108 8.99 -5.45 -4.23
N GLY A 109 8.31 -4.62 -3.44
CA GLY A 109 8.15 -4.80 -1.99
C GLY A 109 9.46 -4.85 -1.21
N LEU A 110 9.47 -5.60 -0.12
CA LEU A 110 10.65 -5.82 0.71
C LEU A 110 11.76 -6.55 -0.02
N GLU A 111 11.41 -7.47 -0.94
CA GLU A 111 12.40 -8.13 -1.79
C GLU A 111 13.27 -7.13 -2.54
N ARG A 112 12.71 -6.02 -3.00
CA ARG A 112 13.45 -4.95 -3.69
C ARG A 112 14.19 -4.05 -2.70
N VAL A 113 13.53 -3.56 -1.69
CA VAL A 113 14.10 -2.53 -0.80
C VAL A 113 15.17 -3.09 0.11
N GLN A 114 15.03 -4.36 0.51
CA GLN A 114 15.97 -5.08 1.35
C GLN A 114 16.91 -6.00 0.54
N ASP A 115 16.97 -5.84 -0.78
CA ASP A 115 17.73 -6.73 -1.68
C ASP A 115 19.19 -6.87 -1.26
N ALA A 116 19.83 -5.76 -0.85
CA ALA A 116 21.23 -5.77 -0.42
C ALA A 116 21.46 -6.58 0.88
N ARG A 117 20.51 -6.56 1.83
CA ARG A 117 20.57 -7.36 3.07
C ARG A 117 20.32 -8.83 2.76
N LEU A 118 19.26 -9.09 2.00
CA LEU A 118 18.89 -10.46 1.61
C LEU A 118 19.98 -11.15 0.81
N ARG A 119 20.67 -10.44 -0.10
CA ARG A 119 21.83 -10.99 -0.86
C ARG A 119 23.03 -11.33 0.00
N ARG A 120 23.15 -10.77 1.19
CA ARG A 120 24.19 -11.15 2.16
C ARG A 120 23.80 -12.38 2.98
N GLY A 121 22.64 -12.99 2.71
CA GLY A 121 22.11 -14.12 3.48
C GLY A 121 21.49 -13.73 4.81
N GLU A 122 21.13 -12.45 4.98
CA GLU A 122 20.53 -11.94 6.21
C GLU A 122 19.03 -12.23 6.24
N ASP A 123 18.57 -13.05 7.19
CA ASP A 123 17.15 -13.28 7.44
C ASP A 123 16.51 -12.04 8.06
N LEU A 124 15.34 -11.66 7.57
CA LEU A 124 14.59 -10.50 8.07
C LEU A 124 13.26 -10.94 8.65
N THR A 125 12.99 -10.55 9.90
CA THR A 125 11.71 -10.83 10.54
C THR A 125 10.84 -9.58 10.53
N LEU A 126 9.65 -9.72 9.94
CA LEU A 126 8.64 -8.68 9.88
C LEU A 126 7.83 -8.65 11.19
N THR A 127 7.22 -7.50 11.45
CA THR A 127 6.25 -7.36 12.54
C THR A 127 4.87 -7.94 12.20
N LEU A 128 4.63 -8.31 10.93
CA LEU A 128 3.38 -8.91 10.47
C LEU A 128 3.11 -10.25 11.17
N ASP A 129 1.88 -10.44 11.64
CA ASP A 129 1.35 -11.73 12.11
C ASP A 129 0.47 -12.30 10.99
N THR A 130 0.84 -13.47 10.46
CA THR A 130 0.14 -14.07 9.31
C THR A 130 -1.33 -14.35 9.56
N ARG A 131 -1.71 -14.63 10.80
CA ARG A 131 -3.11 -14.87 11.20
C ARG A 131 -3.92 -13.58 11.14
N VAL A 132 -3.34 -12.47 11.61
CA VAL A 132 -3.96 -11.14 11.54
C VAL A 132 -4.06 -10.69 10.09
N GLN A 133 -2.96 -10.82 9.33
CA GLN A 133 -2.94 -10.45 7.91
C GLN A 133 -4.01 -11.21 7.12
N ALA A 134 -4.16 -12.51 7.35
CA ALA A 134 -5.17 -13.33 6.68
C ALA A 134 -6.60 -12.90 7.05
N ALA A 135 -6.85 -12.62 8.32
CA ALA A 135 -8.16 -12.14 8.76
C ALA A 135 -8.50 -10.78 8.13
N VAL A 136 -7.52 -9.88 8.04
CA VAL A 136 -7.69 -8.57 7.43
C VAL A 136 -7.94 -8.67 5.93
N GLU A 137 -7.13 -9.45 5.21
CA GLU A 137 -7.32 -9.66 3.76
C GLU A 137 -8.66 -10.34 3.46
N GLY A 138 -9.07 -11.31 4.27
CA GLY A 138 -10.38 -11.96 4.17
C GLY A 138 -11.53 -10.95 4.30
N ALA A 139 -11.57 -10.20 5.40
CA ALA A 139 -12.60 -9.19 5.64
C ALA A 139 -12.70 -8.14 4.52
N LEU A 140 -11.54 -7.71 3.98
CA LEU A 140 -11.51 -6.78 2.85
C LEU A 140 -12.02 -7.42 1.55
N THR A 141 -11.66 -8.67 1.27
CA THR A 141 -12.07 -9.40 0.06
C THR A 141 -13.58 -9.61 0.06
N ASP A 142 -14.14 -10.09 1.18
CA ASP A 142 -15.58 -10.28 1.34
C ASP A 142 -16.36 -8.97 1.16
N ALA A 143 -15.80 -7.86 1.66
CA ALA A 143 -16.40 -6.55 1.47
C ALA A 143 -16.36 -6.09 0.00
N LEU A 144 -15.24 -6.33 -0.71
CA LEU A 144 -15.13 -6.01 -2.14
C LEU A 144 -16.16 -6.76 -2.97
N GLU A 145 -16.28 -8.07 -2.74
CA GLU A 145 -17.23 -8.92 -3.47
C GLU A 145 -18.69 -8.49 -3.21
N ARG A 146 -19.03 -8.26 -1.93
CA ARG A 146 -20.39 -7.85 -1.56
C ARG A 146 -20.78 -6.50 -2.14
N THR A 147 -19.85 -5.54 -2.20
CA THR A 147 -20.14 -4.16 -2.57
C THR A 147 -19.72 -3.77 -3.99
N GLU A 148 -19.10 -4.69 -4.72
CA GLU A 148 -18.50 -4.45 -6.04
C GLU A 148 -17.54 -3.25 -6.02
N ALA A 149 -16.73 -3.14 -4.95
CA ALA A 149 -15.78 -2.06 -4.80
C ALA A 149 -14.55 -2.27 -5.69
N GLU A 150 -13.88 -1.17 -6.04
CA GLU A 150 -12.69 -1.20 -6.88
C GLU A 150 -11.50 -1.81 -6.14
N TYR A 151 -11.27 -1.37 -4.90
CA TYR A 151 -10.22 -1.87 -4.03
C TYR A 151 -10.42 -1.44 -2.58
N ALA A 152 -9.70 -2.11 -1.70
CA ALA A 152 -9.66 -1.74 -0.29
C ALA A 152 -8.26 -1.93 0.29
N SER A 153 -8.02 -1.25 1.40
CA SER A 153 -6.80 -1.38 2.19
C SER A 153 -7.08 -1.25 3.67
N ALA A 154 -6.28 -1.93 4.49
CA ALA A 154 -6.34 -1.77 5.93
C ALA A 154 -4.96 -1.92 6.57
N VAL A 155 -4.80 -1.28 7.72
CA VAL A 155 -3.61 -1.34 8.55
C VAL A 155 -4.01 -1.66 9.98
N VAL A 156 -3.32 -2.62 10.59
CA VAL A 156 -3.42 -2.96 12.02
C VAL A 156 -2.09 -2.68 12.68
N MET A 157 -2.08 -1.79 13.66
CA MET A 157 -0.90 -1.31 14.34
C MET A 157 -1.00 -1.58 15.84
N ASP A 158 0.07 -2.11 16.46
CA ASP A 158 0.21 -2.12 17.92
C ASP A 158 0.40 -0.71 18.44
N THR A 159 -0.43 -0.34 19.39
CA THR A 159 -0.52 1.04 19.87
C THR A 159 0.78 1.57 20.46
N ARG A 160 1.53 0.75 21.19
CA ARG A 160 2.71 1.19 21.93
C ARG A 160 4.02 1.02 21.18
N SER A 161 4.19 -0.10 20.49
CA SER A 161 5.43 -0.43 19.79
C SER A 161 5.51 0.14 18.38
N GLY A 162 4.37 0.45 17.77
CA GLY A 162 4.31 0.80 16.36
C GLY A 162 4.41 -0.39 15.40
N ASN A 163 4.45 -1.62 15.93
CA ASN A 163 4.50 -2.81 15.08
C ASN A 163 3.26 -2.90 14.22
N LEU A 164 3.47 -3.14 12.93
CA LEU A 164 2.38 -3.40 12.00
C LEU A 164 2.05 -4.89 12.02
N HIS A 165 0.92 -5.27 12.61
CA HIS A 165 0.45 -6.66 12.59
C HIS A 165 -0.15 -7.06 11.25
N ALA A 166 -0.70 -6.09 10.51
CA ALA A 166 -1.15 -6.28 9.13
C ALA A 166 -1.04 -4.98 8.32
N VAL A 167 -0.69 -5.14 7.04
CA VAL A 167 -0.73 -4.11 6.00
C VAL A 167 -1.34 -4.77 4.78
N ALA A 168 -2.63 -4.60 4.58
CA ALA A 168 -3.39 -5.31 3.57
C ALA A 168 -3.83 -4.40 2.42
N SER A 169 -3.77 -4.95 1.22
CA SER A 169 -4.25 -4.32 -0.02
C SER A 169 -4.95 -5.36 -0.87
N VAL A 170 -6.23 -5.17 -1.16
CA VAL A 170 -7.03 -6.07 -1.98
C VAL A 170 -7.65 -5.30 -3.15
N PRO A 171 -7.78 -5.93 -4.32
CA PRO A 171 -7.41 -7.29 -4.65
C PRO A 171 -5.88 -7.45 -4.72
N GLY A 172 -5.36 -8.53 -4.13
CA GLY A 172 -3.95 -8.91 -4.13
C GLY A 172 -3.53 -9.69 -5.38
N PHE A 173 -2.37 -10.36 -5.32
CA PHE A 173 -1.82 -11.23 -6.35
C PHE A 173 -0.99 -12.34 -5.72
N ASP A 174 -0.77 -13.46 -6.44
CA ASP A 174 0.17 -14.48 -6.01
C ASP A 174 1.62 -14.07 -6.37
N ALA A 175 2.48 -13.94 -5.36
CA ALA A 175 3.87 -13.55 -5.55
C ALA A 175 4.67 -14.58 -6.39
N ASN A 176 4.28 -15.86 -6.38
CA ASN A 176 4.88 -16.88 -7.25
C ASN A 176 4.47 -16.72 -8.73
N ALA A 177 3.31 -16.10 -8.98
CA ALA A 177 2.73 -15.90 -10.30
C ALA A 177 2.58 -14.42 -10.69
N TRP A 178 3.46 -13.56 -10.19
CA TRP A 178 3.36 -12.11 -10.33
C TRP A 178 3.25 -11.62 -11.79
N ARG A 179 3.78 -12.39 -12.76
CA ARG A 179 3.67 -12.06 -14.20
C ARG A 179 2.28 -12.28 -14.77
N ALA A 180 1.42 -13.04 -14.09
CA ALA A 180 0.06 -13.34 -14.55
C ALA A 180 -0.92 -12.18 -14.35
N VAL A 181 -0.52 -11.12 -13.63
CA VAL A 181 -1.37 -9.97 -13.35
C VAL A 181 -0.72 -8.66 -13.80
N PRO A 182 -1.51 -7.63 -14.12
CA PRO A 182 -0.97 -6.33 -14.50
C PRO A 182 -0.25 -5.65 -13.31
N PRO A 183 0.78 -4.78 -13.56
CA PRO A 183 1.58 -4.13 -12.52
C PRO A 183 0.77 -3.36 -11.46
N GLY A 184 -0.38 -2.81 -11.83
CA GLY A 184 -1.26 -2.12 -10.87
C GLY A 184 -1.77 -3.00 -9.72
N ARG A 185 -1.70 -4.34 -9.85
CA ARG A 185 -2.07 -5.30 -8.81
C ARG A 185 -0.96 -5.53 -7.77
N TRP A 186 0.29 -5.21 -8.10
CA TRP A 186 1.42 -5.35 -7.16
C TRP A 186 1.48 -4.24 -6.12
N ARG A 187 0.75 -3.16 -6.38
CA ARG A 187 0.80 -1.93 -5.59
C ARG A 187 0.35 -2.14 -4.15
N ASN A 188 1.20 -1.78 -3.20
CA ASN A 188 0.83 -1.68 -1.79
C ASN A 188 -0.05 -0.43 -1.56
N ARG A 189 -1.35 -0.57 -1.75
CA ARG A 189 -2.31 0.54 -1.68
C ARG A 189 -2.39 1.16 -0.29
N ALA A 190 -2.22 0.35 0.76
CA ALA A 190 -2.24 0.85 2.13
C ALA A 190 -1.15 1.90 2.41
N ALA A 191 0.00 1.76 1.74
CA ALA A 191 1.14 2.66 1.90
C ALA A 191 1.23 3.74 0.80
N LEU A 192 0.67 3.48 -0.41
CA LEU A 192 0.94 4.29 -1.60
C LEU A 192 -0.27 5.06 -2.12
N ASP A 193 -1.50 4.55 -1.92
CA ASP A 193 -2.67 5.21 -2.46
C ASP A 193 -3.15 6.29 -1.52
N GLU A 194 -3.17 7.51 -2.04
CA GLU A 194 -3.60 8.70 -1.33
C GLU A 194 -5.07 8.99 -1.61
N TYR A 195 -5.79 9.40 -0.60
CA TYR A 195 -7.19 9.76 -0.69
C TYR A 195 -7.57 10.83 0.32
N GLU A 196 -8.60 11.59 0.05
CA GLU A 196 -9.20 12.48 1.03
C GLU A 196 -9.90 11.64 2.11
N PRO A 197 -9.48 11.73 3.39
CA PRO A 197 -10.00 10.86 4.45
C PRO A 197 -11.43 11.20 4.89
N GLY A 198 -11.91 12.39 4.58
CA GLY A 198 -13.24 12.86 4.98
C GLY A 198 -13.37 13.01 6.50
N SER A 199 -14.58 12.84 7.00
CA SER A 199 -14.97 13.13 8.38
C SER A 199 -14.17 12.41 9.47
N VAL A 200 -13.36 11.42 9.15
CA VAL A 200 -12.46 10.77 10.11
C VAL A 200 -11.46 11.76 10.70
N VAL A 201 -11.02 12.76 9.91
CA VAL A 201 -10.09 13.83 10.36
C VAL A 201 -10.66 14.72 11.46
N LYS A 202 -11.98 14.85 11.56
CA LYS A 202 -12.63 15.66 12.63
C LYS A 202 -12.15 15.28 14.04
N ALA A 203 -11.88 14.00 14.27
CA ALA A 203 -11.32 13.53 15.54
C ALA A 203 -9.94 14.15 15.82
N LEU A 204 -9.07 14.24 14.82
CA LEU A 204 -7.72 14.81 14.93
C LEU A 204 -7.78 16.34 15.09
N THR A 205 -8.66 17.00 14.34
CA THR A 205 -8.89 18.46 14.46
C THR A 205 -9.42 18.82 15.84
N VAL A 206 -10.44 18.11 16.33
CA VAL A 206 -10.99 18.37 17.68
C VAL A 206 -9.94 18.09 18.74
N ALA A 207 -9.13 17.05 18.61
CA ALA A 207 -8.03 16.76 19.52
C ALA A 207 -7.02 17.93 19.59
N ALA A 208 -6.65 18.51 18.45
CA ALA A 208 -5.77 19.67 18.37
C ALA A 208 -6.38 20.89 19.11
N LEU A 209 -7.65 21.18 18.83
CA LEU A 209 -8.34 22.32 19.46
C LEU A 209 -8.55 22.14 20.97
N LEU A 210 -8.85 20.93 21.44
CA LEU A 210 -8.90 20.60 22.87
C LEU A 210 -7.53 20.77 23.53
N ASN A 211 -6.47 20.33 22.86
CA ASN A 211 -5.10 20.43 23.37
C ASN A 211 -4.63 21.87 23.52
N GLU A 212 -5.09 22.76 22.67
CA GLU A 212 -4.80 24.20 22.72
C GLU A 212 -5.80 25.01 23.59
N GLY A 213 -6.75 24.33 24.23
CA GLY A 213 -7.77 25.00 25.03
C GLY A 213 -8.72 25.89 24.24
N ARG A 214 -8.80 25.72 22.92
CA ARG A 214 -9.67 26.51 22.02
C ARG A 214 -11.14 26.11 22.15
N THR A 215 -11.39 24.92 22.65
CA THR A 215 -12.73 24.40 22.93
C THR A 215 -12.68 23.44 24.12
N THR A 216 -13.84 23.08 24.61
CA THR A 216 -14.04 21.99 25.57
C THR A 216 -15.09 21.02 25.03
N PRO A 217 -15.23 19.81 25.56
CA PRO A 217 -16.27 18.87 25.12
C PRO A 217 -17.68 19.46 25.21
N ASP A 218 -17.91 20.39 26.13
CA ASP A 218 -19.20 20.96 26.45
C ASP A 218 -19.44 22.38 25.87
N THR A 219 -18.44 22.95 25.20
CA THR A 219 -18.61 24.24 24.51
C THR A 219 -19.66 24.08 23.42
N THR A 220 -20.69 24.92 23.44
CA THR A 220 -21.83 24.90 22.51
C THR A 220 -21.64 25.86 21.36
N TYR A 221 -22.02 25.44 20.18
CA TYR A 221 -21.96 26.23 18.95
C TYR A 221 -23.32 26.22 18.25
N ASP A 222 -23.67 27.36 17.63
CA ASP A 222 -24.80 27.45 16.72
C ASP A 222 -24.50 26.68 15.42
N THR A 223 -25.25 25.63 15.16
CA THR A 223 -25.03 24.65 14.09
C THR A 223 -26.33 24.35 13.35
N PRO A 224 -26.83 25.31 12.56
CA PRO A 224 -27.97 25.01 11.68
C PRO A 224 -27.55 23.92 10.67
N MET A 225 -28.54 23.26 10.04
CA MET A 225 -28.28 22.19 9.05
C MET A 225 -27.45 22.65 7.84
N TRP A 226 -27.34 23.94 7.61
CA TRP A 226 -26.48 24.55 6.61
C TRP A 226 -26.06 25.96 6.99
N ARG A 227 -24.92 26.40 6.52
CA ARG A 227 -24.47 27.81 6.61
C ARG A 227 -23.68 28.21 5.39
N ARG A 228 -23.73 29.51 5.06
CA ARG A 228 -22.77 30.11 4.13
C ARG A 228 -21.49 30.44 4.89
N PHE A 229 -20.36 29.95 4.35
CA PHE A 229 -19.04 30.20 4.90
C PHE A 229 -18.04 30.43 3.78
N ALA A 230 -17.31 31.56 3.80
CA ALA A 230 -16.28 31.91 2.84
C ALA A 230 -16.71 31.69 1.34
N GLY A 231 -17.95 32.10 1.02
CA GLY A 231 -18.50 32.04 -0.34
C GLY A 231 -19.17 30.70 -0.72
N ALA A 232 -18.98 29.63 0.07
CA ALA A 232 -19.60 28.32 -0.17
C ALA A 232 -20.76 28.05 0.81
N THR A 233 -21.64 27.10 0.42
CA THR A 233 -22.66 26.55 1.32
C THR A 233 -22.13 25.24 1.89
N ILE A 234 -22.04 25.17 3.21
CA ILE A 234 -21.66 23.98 3.95
C ILE A 234 -22.93 23.35 4.52
N ASN A 235 -23.12 22.06 4.31
CA ASN A 235 -24.29 21.32 4.74
C ASN A 235 -23.92 20.18 5.66
N ASP A 236 -24.80 19.90 6.62
CA ASP A 236 -24.78 18.68 7.40
C ASP A 236 -25.71 17.63 6.79
N LEU A 237 -25.28 16.35 6.85
CA LEU A 237 -26.02 15.25 6.23
C LEU A 237 -26.99 14.55 7.17
N VAL A 238 -26.70 14.62 8.49
CA VAL A 238 -27.47 13.95 9.53
C VAL A 238 -28.28 14.99 10.28
N PRO A 239 -29.62 14.85 10.36
CA PRO A 239 -30.45 15.76 11.16
C PRO A 239 -29.99 15.79 12.63
N HIS A 240 -29.89 16.99 13.19
CA HIS A 240 -29.46 17.23 14.55
C HIS A 240 -30.06 18.55 15.11
N PRO A 241 -29.99 18.80 16.43
CA PRO A 241 -30.40 20.08 17.02
C PRO A 241 -29.63 21.28 16.43
N ALA A 242 -30.24 22.44 16.40
CA ALA A 242 -29.63 23.66 15.86
C ALA A 242 -28.42 24.16 16.64
N ALA A 243 -28.20 23.68 17.85
CA ALA A 243 -27.01 23.96 18.66
C ALA A 243 -26.37 22.64 19.10
N LEU A 244 -25.07 22.48 18.86
CA LEU A 244 -24.32 21.29 19.22
C LEU A 244 -23.12 21.66 20.12
N ARG A 245 -22.88 20.81 21.12
CA ARG A 245 -21.62 20.81 21.85
C ARG A 245 -20.51 20.18 21.02
N THR A 246 -19.25 20.46 21.32
CA THR A 246 -18.10 19.86 20.61
C THR A 246 -18.20 18.33 20.53
N ARG A 247 -18.60 17.65 21.60
CA ARG A 247 -18.83 16.19 21.61
C ARG A 247 -19.94 15.75 20.65
N GLU A 248 -20.97 16.58 20.50
CA GLU A 248 -22.09 16.31 19.61
C GLU A 248 -21.74 16.61 18.14
N ILE A 249 -20.85 17.60 17.88
CA ILE A 249 -20.27 17.84 16.55
C ILE A 249 -19.55 16.58 16.05
N LEU A 250 -18.79 15.90 16.92
CA LEU A 250 -18.15 14.62 16.58
C LEU A 250 -19.18 13.51 16.37
N ARG A 251 -20.17 13.40 17.25
CA ARG A 251 -21.22 12.38 17.21
C ARG A 251 -22.07 12.46 15.94
N TYR A 252 -22.59 13.65 15.62
CA TYR A 252 -23.39 13.90 14.42
C TYR A 252 -22.53 14.06 13.16
N SER A 253 -21.21 14.13 13.33
CA SER A 253 -20.27 14.40 12.25
C SER A 253 -20.58 15.70 11.50
N SER A 254 -20.97 16.77 12.23
CA SER A 254 -21.38 18.04 11.66
C SER A 254 -20.22 18.76 10.94
N ASN A 255 -20.39 19.06 9.66
CA ASN A 255 -19.47 19.92 8.91
C ASN A 255 -19.63 21.38 9.31
N VAL A 256 -20.88 21.82 9.51
CA VAL A 256 -21.20 23.17 9.99
C VAL A 256 -20.55 23.41 11.34
N GLY A 257 -20.64 22.44 12.26
CA GLY A 257 -19.97 22.50 13.56
C GLY A 257 -18.45 22.62 13.44
N MET A 258 -17.84 21.92 12.50
CA MET A 258 -16.38 22.04 12.26
C MET A 258 -16.01 23.44 11.77
N THR A 259 -16.80 24.06 10.88
CA THR A 259 -16.53 25.44 10.45
C THR A 259 -16.58 26.42 11.63
N ARG A 260 -17.45 26.19 12.62
CA ARG A 260 -17.52 27.00 13.84
C ARG A 260 -16.29 26.78 14.74
N LEU A 261 -15.87 25.54 14.89
CA LEU A 261 -14.70 25.17 15.70
C LEU A 261 -13.39 25.79 15.18
N VAL A 262 -13.23 25.92 13.87
CA VAL A 262 -12.00 26.45 13.27
C VAL A 262 -12.08 27.91 12.89
N GLU A 263 -13.22 28.56 13.07
CA GLU A 263 -13.40 30.00 12.83
C GLU A 263 -12.49 30.80 13.78
N GLY A 264 -11.60 31.63 13.22
CA GLY A 264 -10.61 32.40 13.99
C GLY A 264 -9.41 31.58 14.52
N VAL A 265 -9.29 30.33 14.12
CA VAL A 265 -8.08 29.52 14.40
C VAL A 265 -7.01 29.84 13.35
N PRO A 266 -5.76 30.16 13.75
CA PRO A 266 -4.67 30.37 12.78
C PRO A 266 -4.42 29.10 11.96
N PRO A 267 -4.26 29.18 10.62
CA PRO A 267 -3.97 28.02 9.76
C PRO A 267 -2.74 27.23 10.21
N GLU A 268 -1.69 27.93 10.69
CA GLU A 268 -0.43 27.37 11.17
C GLU A 268 -0.64 26.41 12.36
N LEU A 269 -1.67 26.68 13.19
CA LEU A 269 -1.99 25.80 14.30
C LEU A 269 -2.45 24.43 13.81
N LEU A 270 -3.42 24.38 12.91
CA LEU A 270 -3.92 23.13 12.36
C LEU A 270 -2.84 22.42 11.52
N HIS A 271 -2.09 23.17 10.71
CA HIS A 271 -0.97 22.63 9.92
C HIS A 271 0.08 21.96 10.81
N ARG A 272 0.48 22.62 11.91
CA ARG A 272 1.42 22.07 12.89
C ARG A 272 0.94 20.73 13.45
N TYR A 273 -0.34 20.62 13.80
CA TYR A 273 -0.90 19.36 14.30
C TYR A 273 -1.01 18.29 13.23
N PHE A 274 -1.48 18.63 12.03
CA PHE A 274 -1.57 17.66 10.93
C PHE A 274 -0.18 17.11 10.53
N SER A 275 0.83 17.98 10.45
CA SER A 275 2.23 17.56 10.28
C SER A 275 2.72 16.71 11.45
N ALA A 276 2.35 17.07 12.68
CA ALA A 276 2.70 16.29 13.87
C ALA A 276 2.01 14.92 13.92
N TYR A 277 0.85 14.76 13.31
CA TYR A 277 0.18 13.47 13.10
C TYR A 277 0.81 12.64 11.97
N GLY A 278 1.76 13.19 11.21
CA GLY A 278 2.46 12.51 10.13
C GLY A 278 1.86 12.73 8.74
N PHE A 279 0.97 13.71 8.57
CA PHE A 279 0.44 14.06 7.25
C PHE A 279 1.45 14.92 6.46
N GLY A 280 1.42 14.82 5.13
CA GLY A 280 2.32 15.56 4.25
C GLY A 280 3.76 15.04 4.22
N GLN A 281 4.02 13.84 4.76
CA GLN A 281 5.34 13.20 4.71
C GLN A 281 5.19 11.67 4.70
N PRO A 282 6.09 10.94 4.03
CA PRO A 282 6.01 9.49 3.92
C PRO A 282 6.30 8.84 5.27
N VAL A 283 5.60 7.74 5.57
CA VAL A 283 5.92 6.91 6.74
C VAL A 283 7.19 6.10 6.44
N PRO A 284 8.25 6.18 7.28
CA PRO A 284 9.53 5.54 7.00
C PRO A 284 9.50 4.03 7.30
N LEU A 285 8.83 3.25 6.47
CA LEU A 285 8.73 1.79 6.62
C LEU A 285 9.89 1.00 6.01
N GLY A 286 10.81 1.66 5.29
CA GLY A 286 11.71 0.97 4.38
C GLY A 286 10.99 0.35 3.17
N LEU A 287 9.81 0.84 2.84
CA LEU A 287 9.03 0.59 1.62
C LEU A 287 8.66 1.92 1.00
N PRO A 288 8.38 1.98 -0.32
CA PRO A 288 7.77 3.15 -0.91
C PRO A 288 6.44 3.48 -0.22
N ALA A 289 6.27 4.74 0.13
CA ALA A 289 5.06 5.26 0.77
C ALA A 289 4.68 6.60 0.14
N GLY A 290 3.39 6.89 0.06
CA GLY A 290 2.87 8.18 -0.37
C GLY A 290 3.08 9.23 0.73
N ASP A 291 3.34 10.45 0.30
CA ASP A 291 3.56 11.59 1.19
C ASP A 291 2.24 12.11 1.78
N GLY A 292 1.14 11.92 1.05
CA GLY A 292 -0.10 12.65 1.27
C GLY A 292 0.05 14.12 0.88
N LEU A 293 -1.08 14.81 0.72
CA LEU A 293 -1.10 16.24 0.44
C LEU A 293 -1.43 17.02 1.70
N LEU A 294 -0.49 17.80 2.19
CA LEU A 294 -0.71 18.85 3.18
C LEU A 294 -0.02 20.13 2.67
N ARG A 295 -0.81 21.08 2.16
CA ARG A 295 -0.28 22.32 1.60
C ARG A 295 0.28 23.23 2.69
N ASP A 296 1.15 24.15 2.31
CA ASP A 296 1.63 25.22 3.19
C ASP A 296 0.44 26.02 3.75
N PRO A 297 0.40 26.35 5.04
CA PRO A 297 -0.70 27.09 5.64
C PRO A 297 -0.89 28.49 5.05
N ALA A 298 0.14 29.10 4.45
CA ALA A 298 0.04 30.38 3.73
C ALA A 298 -0.88 30.29 2.50
N ASP A 299 -1.05 29.11 1.93
CA ASP A 299 -1.92 28.86 0.77
C ASP A 299 -3.37 28.55 1.17
N TRP A 300 -3.69 28.53 2.45
CA TRP A 300 -5.02 28.15 2.91
C TRP A 300 -5.98 29.33 2.86
N SER A 301 -6.99 29.24 1.99
CA SER A 301 -8.15 30.12 2.14
C SER A 301 -8.97 29.75 3.38
N PRO A 302 -9.80 30.66 3.89
CA PRO A 302 -10.72 30.34 5.00
C PRO A 302 -11.60 29.12 4.69
N LEU A 303 -12.06 28.96 3.46
CA LEU A 303 -12.81 27.79 3.02
C LEU A 303 -11.94 26.54 3.01
N GLY A 304 -10.71 26.64 2.48
CA GLY A 304 -9.74 25.53 2.46
C GLY A 304 -9.42 25.03 3.86
N GLN A 305 -9.17 25.92 4.81
CA GLN A 305 -8.95 25.55 6.21
C GLN A 305 -10.17 24.83 6.81
N ALA A 306 -11.36 25.37 6.57
CA ALA A 306 -12.58 24.74 7.05
C ALA A 306 -12.78 23.35 6.46
N THR A 307 -12.59 23.18 5.15
CA THR A 307 -12.75 21.85 4.48
C THR A 307 -11.68 20.86 4.94
N MET A 308 -10.44 21.28 5.11
CA MET A 308 -9.37 20.42 5.68
C MET A 308 -9.69 19.97 7.10
N SER A 309 -10.37 20.80 7.92
CA SER A 309 -10.77 20.43 9.29
C SER A 309 -11.70 19.20 9.34
N PHE A 310 -12.40 18.90 8.24
CA PHE A 310 -13.25 17.73 8.12
C PHE A 310 -12.81 16.77 6.99
N GLY A 311 -11.55 16.89 6.54
CA GLY A 311 -10.86 15.90 5.73
C GLY A 311 -11.05 16.02 4.23
N GLN A 312 -11.32 17.22 3.71
CA GLN A 312 -11.30 17.55 2.30
C GLN A 312 -10.21 18.59 2.00
N GLY A 313 -9.53 18.49 0.85
CA GLY A 313 -8.42 19.37 0.49
C GLY A 313 -7.06 18.95 1.05
N LEU A 314 -7.00 17.83 1.76
CA LEU A 314 -5.78 17.11 2.13
C LEU A 314 -5.90 15.64 1.72
N THR A 315 -4.78 14.95 1.47
CA THR A 315 -4.80 13.51 1.21
C THR A 315 -3.89 12.77 2.19
N VAL A 316 -4.25 11.52 2.46
CA VAL A 316 -3.49 10.63 3.33
C VAL A 316 -3.50 9.22 2.76
N THR A 317 -2.52 8.41 3.13
CA THR A 317 -2.57 6.95 2.95
C THR A 317 -3.26 6.30 4.14
N THR A 318 -3.72 5.05 3.98
CA THR A 318 -4.32 4.28 5.09
C THR A 318 -3.32 4.08 6.23
N LEU A 319 -2.04 3.96 5.90
CA LEU A 319 -0.95 3.86 6.88
C LEU A 319 -0.78 5.15 7.68
N GLN A 320 -0.77 6.31 7.02
CA GLN A 320 -0.72 7.62 7.70
C GLN A 320 -1.93 7.81 8.61
N LEU A 321 -3.11 7.42 8.15
CA LEU A 321 -4.34 7.51 8.95
C LEU A 321 -4.26 6.63 10.21
N ALA A 322 -3.76 5.40 10.10
CA ALA A 322 -3.53 4.52 11.25
C ALA A 322 -2.54 5.14 12.25
N ALA A 323 -1.40 5.66 11.77
CA ALA A 323 -0.39 6.30 12.60
C ALA A 323 -0.92 7.55 13.32
N ALA A 324 -1.72 8.37 12.63
CA ALA A 324 -2.35 9.56 13.20
C ALA A 324 -3.38 9.21 14.31
N PHE A 325 -4.25 8.23 14.06
CA PHE A 325 -5.20 7.75 15.06
C PHE A 325 -4.51 7.09 16.25
N ASN A 326 -3.36 6.46 16.03
CA ASN A 326 -2.56 5.88 17.09
C ASN A 326 -2.11 6.95 18.12
N VAL A 327 -1.96 8.21 17.74
CA VAL A 327 -1.68 9.30 18.70
C VAL A 327 -2.77 9.40 19.74
N LEU A 328 -4.04 9.28 19.34
CA LEU A 328 -5.19 9.32 20.27
C LEU A 328 -5.21 8.09 21.19
N ALA A 329 -4.85 6.94 20.64
CA ALA A 329 -4.78 5.67 21.34
C ALA A 329 -3.59 5.57 22.30
N ASN A 330 -2.46 6.21 21.98
CA ASN A 330 -1.18 6.09 22.70
C ASN A 330 -0.81 7.34 23.51
N ASP A 331 -1.71 7.75 24.38
CA ASP A 331 -1.49 8.84 25.35
C ASP A 331 -0.90 10.13 24.72
N GLY A 332 -1.33 10.44 23.49
CA GLY A 332 -0.92 11.64 22.76
C GLY A 332 0.45 11.55 22.10
N ARG A 333 1.05 10.37 22.01
CA ARG A 333 2.36 10.16 21.40
C ARG A 333 2.24 9.56 19.99
N TYR A 334 2.88 10.20 19.02
CA TYR A 334 3.12 9.59 17.73
C TYR A 334 4.23 8.53 17.87
N VAL A 335 3.94 7.32 17.49
CA VAL A 335 4.92 6.24 17.37
C VAL A 335 5.09 5.92 15.90
N THR A 336 6.35 5.89 15.44
CA THR A 336 6.63 5.57 14.04
C THR A 336 6.23 4.13 13.75
N PRO A 337 5.35 3.88 12.76
CA PRO A 337 5.05 2.53 12.33
C PRO A 337 6.31 1.80 11.87
N ARG A 338 6.44 0.54 12.21
CA ARG A 338 7.57 -0.27 11.78
C ARG A 338 7.12 -1.64 11.25
N LEU A 339 7.82 -2.08 10.23
CA LEU A 339 7.53 -3.34 9.53
C LEU A 339 8.58 -4.42 9.80
N LEU A 340 9.81 -4.03 10.14
CA LEU A 340 10.89 -4.94 10.52
C LEU A 340 11.08 -4.92 12.04
N LEU A 341 11.30 -6.09 12.65
CA LEU A 341 11.50 -6.20 14.12
C LEU A 341 12.81 -5.57 14.58
N ASP A 342 13.82 -5.51 13.73
CA ASP A 342 15.11 -4.86 14.01
C ASP A 342 15.09 -3.33 13.78
N ALA A 343 14.01 -2.77 13.21
CA ALA A 343 13.88 -1.33 13.10
C ALA A 343 13.67 -0.68 14.48
N PRO A 344 14.24 0.50 14.73
CA PRO A 344 14.10 1.17 16.02
C PRO A 344 12.66 1.62 16.27
N THR A 345 12.22 1.51 17.53
CA THR A 345 10.97 2.14 17.98
C THR A 345 11.25 3.59 18.33
N THR A 346 10.67 4.52 17.58
CA THR A 346 10.76 5.96 17.84
C THR A 346 9.41 6.55 18.18
N SER A 347 9.38 7.50 19.10
CA SER A 347 8.14 8.19 19.46
C SER A 347 8.38 9.63 19.87
N ARG A 348 7.39 10.48 19.61
CA ARG A 348 7.41 11.90 20.01
C ARG A 348 6.04 12.34 20.55
N PRO A 349 5.99 13.30 21.49
CA PRO A 349 4.73 13.83 21.96
C PRO A 349 4.06 14.70 20.89
N VAL A 350 2.74 14.65 20.81
CA VAL A 350 1.89 15.46 19.91
C VAL A 350 0.77 16.12 20.69
N LEU A 351 0.13 15.39 21.61
CA LEU A 351 -0.94 15.86 22.48
C LEU A 351 -0.57 15.62 23.93
N ALA A 352 -1.16 16.39 24.82
CA ALA A 352 -1.13 16.07 26.24
C ALA A 352 -1.85 14.74 26.52
N PRO A 353 -1.36 13.90 27.45
CA PRO A 353 -1.99 12.62 27.78
C PRO A 353 -3.46 12.77 28.19
N GLN A 354 -3.80 13.85 28.87
CA GLN A 354 -5.17 14.18 29.31
C GLN A 354 -6.08 14.44 28.10
N THR A 355 -5.57 15.13 27.06
CA THR A 355 -6.30 15.36 25.79
C THR A 355 -6.56 14.03 25.09
N ALA A 356 -5.56 13.19 24.98
CA ALA A 356 -5.71 11.86 24.36
C ALA A 356 -6.72 10.99 25.14
N ALA A 357 -6.65 10.97 26.46
CA ALA A 357 -7.63 10.25 27.31
C ALA A 357 -9.06 10.77 27.07
N ARG A 358 -9.23 12.10 27.03
CA ARG A 358 -10.51 12.74 26.75
C ARG A 358 -11.03 12.37 25.36
N MET A 359 -10.14 12.35 24.35
CA MET A 359 -10.51 11.96 22.99
C MET A 359 -10.91 10.49 22.90
N ARG A 360 -10.26 9.58 23.64
CA ARG A 360 -10.66 8.16 23.70
C ARG A 360 -12.10 8.01 24.22
N GLU A 361 -12.45 8.74 25.28
CA GLU A 361 -13.81 8.76 25.82
C GLU A 361 -14.82 9.31 24.81
N LEU A 362 -14.50 10.45 24.17
CA LEU A 362 -15.39 11.04 23.16
C LEU A 362 -15.60 10.11 21.97
N LEU A 363 -14.54 9.48 21.46
CA LEU A 363 -14.62 8.58 20.31
C LEU A 363 -15.30 7.23 20.65
N HIS A 364 -15.22 6.79 21.91
CA HIS A 364 -16.02 5.67 22.38
C HIS A 364 -17.52 6.03 22.33
N ARG A 365 -17.92 7.19 22.86
CA ARG A 365 -19.30 7.66 22.78
C ARG A 365 -19.82 7.87 21.36
N VAL A 366 -18.94 8.24 20.40
CA VAL A 366 -19.31 8.31 18.97
C VAL A 366 -19.76 6.95 18.44
N ILE A 367 -19.18 5.85 18.95
CA ILE A 367 -19.57 4.50 18.56
C ILE A 367 -20.82 4.06 19.32
N ASP A 368 -20.81 4.18 20.64
CA ASP A 368 -21.83 3.65 21.57
C ASP A 368 -23.16 4.39 21.43
N ASP A 369 -23.13 5.75 21.46
CA ASP A 369 -24.29 6.62 21.25
C ASP A 369 -24.46 7.06 19.80
N GLY A 370 -23.60 6.57 18.90
CA GLY A 370 -23.47 7.06 17.54
C GLY A 370 -24.63 6.65 16.66
N ILE A 371 -24.98 7.55 15.73
CA ILE A 371 -26.04 7.32 14.79
C ILE A 371 -25.55 6.32 13.73
N ARG A 372 -26.08 5.08 13.80
CA ARG A 372 -25.91 4.05 12.79
C ARG A 372 -24.48 3.52 12.56
N THR A 373 -23.61 3.58 13.57
CA THR A 373 -22.27 2.99 13.46
C THR A 373 -22.34 1.48 13.72
N LYS A 374 -21.83 0.67 12.78
CA LYS A 374 -21.78 -0.80 12.88
C LYS A 374 -20.42 -1.30 13.36
N ALA A 375 -19.70 -0.52 14.18
CA ALA A 375 -18.38 -0.87 14.71
C ALA A 375 -18.43 -1.48 16.12
N GLU A 376 -19.59 -1.57 16.74
CA GLU A 376 -19.78 -2.08 18.09
C GLU A 376 -19.36 -3.54 18.24
N LEU A 377 -18.68 -3.84 19.36
CA LEU A 377 -18.22 -5.18 19.70
C LEU A 377 -18.77 -5.58 21.08
N PRO A 378 -19.62 -6.60 21.15
CA PRO A 378 -20.18 -7.05 22.42
C PRO A 378 -19.10 -7.39 23.46
N GLY A 379 -19.21 -6.78 24.65
CA GLY A 379 -18.25 -6.98 25.74
C GLY A 379 -16.98 -6.11 25.66
N TYR A 380 -16.83 -5.28 24.62
CA TYR A 380 -15.65 -4.42 24.47
C TYR A 380 -16.05 -2.99 24.13
N HIS A 381 -15.33 -2.04 24.70
CA HIS A 381 -15.43 -0.65 24.31
C HIS A 381 -14.45 -0.35 23.18
N VAL A 382 -14.94 0.21 22.09
CA VAL A 382 -14.12 0.65 20.97
C VAL A 382 -14.26 2.16 20.77
N GLY A 383 -13.21 2.80 20.33
CA GLY A 383 -13.25 4.22 19.97
C GLY A 383 -12.91 4.38 18.48
N GLY A 384 -13.62 5.27 17.80
CA GLY A 384 -13.32 5.46 16.38
C GLY A 384 -14.19 6.50 15.71
N LYS A 385 -13.91 6.71 14.42
CA LYS A 385 -14.64 7.66 13.58
C LYS A 385 -14.76 7.16 12.15
N THR A 386 -15.92 7.35 11.56
CA THR A 386 -16.20 7.10 10.15
C THR A 386 -15.84 8.30 9.29
N GLY A 387 -15.49 8.03 8.04
CA GLY A 387 -15.38 9.02 6.98
C GLY A 387 -16.05 8.52 5.70
N THR A 388 -16.54 9.45 4.91
CA THR A 388 -17.00 9.23 3.56
C THR A 388 -16.61 10.47 2.77
N ALA A 389 -15.81 10.32 1.73
CA ALA A 389 -15.37 11.41 0.88
C ALA A 389 -15.65 11.08 -0.59
N GLN A 390 -16.09 12.07 -1.33
CA GLN A 390 -16.18 11.97 -2.79
C GLN A 390 -14.77 11.88 -3.37
N VAL A 391 -14.59 11.05 -4.38
CA VAL A 391 -13.30 10.93 -5.07
C VAL A 391 -13.21 11.97 -6.17
N VAL A 392 -12.07 12.60 -6.30
CA VAL A 392 -11.77 13.47 -7.44
C VAL A 392 -11.47 12.61 -8.67
N VAL A 393 -12.28 12.77 -9.71
CA VAL A 393 -12.10 12.13 -11.02
C VAL A 393 -12.04 13.26 -12.04
N ASP A 394 -11.03 13.28 -12.89
CA ASP A 394 -10.83 14.33 -13.92
C ASP A 394 -10.91 15.77 -13.36
N GLY A 395 -10.32 15.97 -12.18
CA GLY A 395 -10.25 17.28 -11.51
C GLY A 395 -11.56 17.75 -10.86
N ARG A 396 -12.58 16.89 -10.77
CA ARG A 396 -13.88 17.19 -10.16
C ARG A 396 -14.30 16.13 -9.17
N TYR A 397 -15.04 16.52 -8.13
CA TYR A 397 -15.66 15.56 -7.22
C TYR A 397 -16.69 14.70 -7.95
N SER A 398 -16.50 13.38 -7.90
CA SER A 398 -17.45 12.43 -8.48
C SER A 398 -18.75 12.39 -7.67
N ALA A 399 -19.88 12.30 -8.34
CA ALA A 399 -21.17 12.10 -7.69
C ALA A 399 -21.43 10.62 -7.31
N SER A 400 -20.63 9.68 -7.83
CA SER A 400 -20.88 8.23 -7.72
C SER A 400 -19.70 7.44 -7.14
N VAL A 401 -18.49 8.00 -7.12
CA VAL A 401 -17.30 7.31 -6.59
C VAL A 401 -16.91 7.91 -5.25
N PHE A 402 -16.87 7.07 -4.22
CA PHE A 402 -16.57 7.47 -2.85
C PHE A 402 -15.42 6.66 -2.27
N SER A 403 -14.68 7.27 -1.35
CA SER A 403 -13.80 6.59 -0.41
C SER A 403 -14.52 6.47 0.93
N SER A 404 -14.73 5.23 1.37
CA SER A 404 -15.34 4.90 2.66
C SER A 404 -14.24 4.58 3.64
N THR A 405 -14.17 5.29 4.77
CA THR A 405 -13.08 5.15 5.74
C THR A 405 -13.60 4.88 7.14
N PHE A 406 -12.82 4.16 7.91
CA PHE A 406 -12.95 4.08 9.35
C PHE A 406 -11.55 4.03 9.98
N ALA A 407 -11.34 4.79 11.05
CA ALA A 407 -10.17 4.63 11.89
C ALA A 407 -10.58 4.59 13.35
N GLY A 408 -9.99 3.68 14.10
CA GLY A 408 -10.34 3.47 15.49
C GLY A 408 -9.30 2.65 16.25
N PHE A 409 -9.57 2.43 17.51
CA PHE A 409 -8.69 1.70 18.42
C PHE A 409 -9.51 0.87 19.42
N LEU A 410 -8.88 -0.17 19.93
CA LEU A 410 -9.49 -1.08 20.90
C LEU A 410 -8.44 -1.74 21.83
N PRO A 411 -8.84 -2.07 23.09
CA PRO A 411 -10.00 -1.58 23.80
C PRO A 411 -9.92 -0.06 24.03
N ALA A 412 -11.05 0.66 24.16
CA ALA A 412 -11.03 2.13 24.21
C ALA A 412 -10.33 2.71 25.44
N ALA A 413 -10.47 2.07 26.61
CA ALA A 413 -9.88 2.54 27.85
C ALA A 413 -8.35 2.39 27.87
N ARG A 414 -7.84 1.26 27.37
CA ARG A 414 -6.42 0.93 27.29
C ARG A 414 -6.10 0.33 25.91
N PRO A 415 -5.98 1.16 24.88
CA PRO A 415 -5.82 0.69 23.51
C PRO A 415 -4.58 -0.18 23.34
N ARG A 416 -4.78 -1.32 22.72
CA ARG A 416 -3.73 -2.25 22.31
C ARG A 416 -3.52 -2.20 20.81
N PHE A 417 -4.59 -2.00 20.05
CA PHE A 417 -4.56 -1.97 18.60
C PHE A 417 -5.19 -0.70 18.05
N THR A 418 -4.60 -0.16 17.01
CA THR A 418 -5.17 0.88 16.16
C THR A 418 -5.39 0.28 14.79
N VAL A 419 -6.59 0.47 14.23
CA VAL A 419 -7.00 -0.08 12.94
C VAL A 419 -7.54 1.04 12.06
N ALA A 420 -7.03 1.13 10.83
CA ALA A 420 -7.56 1.99 9.78
C ALA A 420 -7.99 1.15 8.58
N VAL A 421 -9.16 1.46 8.03
CA VAL A 421 -9.77 0.79 6.88
C VAL A 421 -10.16 1.84 5.85
N MET A 422 -9.90 1.55 4.58
CA MET A 422 -10.37 2.33 3.45
C MET A 422 -10.91 1.39 2.37
N VAL A 423 -12.07 1.75 1.80
CA VAL A 423 -12.67 1.07 0.64
C VAL A 423 -13.02 2.12 -0.40
N ARG A 424 -12.62 1.91 -1.65
CA ARG A 424 -12.86 2.83 -2.75
C ARG A 424 -13.82 2.24 -3.78
N GLY A 425 -14.70 3.10 -4.29
CA GLY A 425 -15.52 2.82 -5.46
C GLY A 425 -16.55 1.72 -5.25
N ALA A 426 -17.03 1.53 -4.01
CA ALA A 426 -18.13 0.62 -3.74
C ALA A 426 -19.41 1.10 -4.45
N LYS A 427 -20.04 0.20 -5.18
CA LYS A 427 -21.30 0.48 -5.89
C LYS A 427 -22.53 0.34 -4.98
N ARG A 428 -22.36 -0.39 -3.87
CA ARG A 428 -23.38 -0.62 -2.86
C ARG A 428 -22.81 -0.23 -1.49
N GLU A 429 -23.64 0.36 -0.63
CA GLU A 429 -23.28 0.68 0.76
C GLU A 429 -21.96 1.48 0.89
N TYR A 430 -21.81 2.58 0.15
CA TYR A 430 -20.58 3.38 0.11
C TYR A 430 -20.36 4.26 1.35
N GLN A 431 -21.29 4.35 2.31
CA GLN A 431 -21.11 5.14 3.53
C GLN A 431 -20.14 4.44 4.50
N GLY A 432 -19.20 5.20 5.08
CA GLY A 432 -18.21 4.66 6.01
C GLY A 432 -18.83 3.91 7.20
N SER A 433 -19.98 4.35 7.70
CA SER A 433 -20.72 3.69 8.78
C SER A 433 -21.35 2.34 8.38
N GLN A 434 -21.63 2.13 7.11
CA GLN A 434 -22.28 0.93 6.59
C GLN A 434 -21.28 -0.04 5.95
N LEU A 435 -20.10 0.45 5.53
CA LEU A 435 -19.09 -0.33 4.84
C LEU A 435 -17.79 -0.47 5.65
N ALA A 436 -17.09 0.62 5.93
CA ALA A 436 -15.78 0.54 6.60
C ALA A 436 -15.88 0.18 8.10
N ALA A 437 -16.96 0.59 8.79
CA ALA A 437 -17.17 0.27 10.20
C ALA A 437 -17.45 -1.23 10.45
N PRO A 438 -18.27 -1.95 9.65
CA PRO A 438 -18.37 -3.42 9.75
C PRO A 438 -17.06 -4.14 9.54
N ILE A 439 -16.23 -3.71 8.56
CA ILE A 439 -14.90 -4.30 8.31
C ILE A 439 -14.00 -4.09 9.54
N PHE A 440 -13.99 -2.88 10.09
CA PHE A 440 -13.26 -2.61 11.34
C PHE A 440 -13.73 -3.55 12.47
N ARG A 441 -15.03 -3.75 12.64
CA ARG A 441 -15.59 -4.67 13.66
C ARG A 441 -15.12 -6.10 13.45
N GLU A 442 -15.13 -6.59 12.21
CA GLU A 442 -14.69 -7.95 11.86
C GLU A 442 -13.20 -8.14 12.16
N ILE A 443 -12.35 -7.22 11.70
CA ILE A 443 -10.91 -7.21 12.00
C ILE A 443 -10.68 -7.16 13.51
N SER A 444 -11.39 -6.29 14.22
CA SER A 444 -11.27 -6.15 15.67
C SER A 444 -11.69 -7.40 16.42
N SER A 445 -12.75 -8.09 15.99
CA SER A 445 -13.17 -9.37 16.56
C SER A 445 -12.09 -10.43 16.41
N ALA A 446 -11.46 -10.53 15.24
CA ALA A 446 -10.34 -11.42 14.99
C ALA A 446 -9.15 -11.10 15.89
N LEU A 447 -8.77 -9.83 16.03
CA LEU A 447 -7.69 -9.38 16.92
C LEU A 447 -7.93 -9.78 18.38
N LEU A 448 -9.13 -9.51 18.88
CA LEU A 448 -9.50 -9.83 20.27
C LEU A 448 -9.40 -11.34 20.54
N SER A 449 -9.83 -12.16 19.58
CA SER A 449 -9.75 -13.62 19.66
C SER A 449 -8.30 -14.12 19.58
N LEU A 450 -7.54 -13.69 18.54
CA LEU A 450 -6.17 -14.14 18.30
C LEU A 450 -5.21 -13.79 19.45
N TYR A 451 -5.42 -12.65 20.09
CA TYR A 451 -4.58 -12.18 21.19
C TYR A 451 -5.19 -12.41 22.57
N ALA A 452 -6.28 -13.18 22.66
CA ALA A 452 -6.98 -13.53 23.90
C ALA A 452 -7.22 -12.29 24.81
N VAL A 453 -7.67 -11.19 24.21
CA VAL A 453 -7.99 -9.98 24.96
C VAL A 453 -9.27 -10.22 25.76
N ARG A 454 -9.21 -9.99 27.08
CA ARG A 454 -10.37 -10.21 27.93
C ARG A 454 -11.43 -9.12 27.71
N PRO A 455 -12.74 -9.48 27.72
CA PRO A 455 -13.82 -8.49 27.70
C PRO A 455 -13.71 -7.49 28.86
N GLU A 456 -14.06 -6.24 28.60
CA GLU A 456 -14.07 -5.17 29.61
C GLU A 456 -15.37 -5.17 30.41
N THR A 457 -16.45 -5.68 29.81
CA THR A 457 -17.75 -5.87 30.48
C THR A 457 -18.13 -7.35 30.45
N SER A 458 -18.69 -7.87 31.55
CA SER A 458 -19.29 -9.19 31.49
C SER A 458 -20.45 -9.18 30.48
N PRO A 459 -20.57 -10.20 29.60
CA PRO A 459 -21.75 -10.29 28.74
C PRO A 459 -23.01 -10.24 29.62
N PRO A 460 -24.10 -9.58 29.16
CA PRO A 460 -25.35 -9.62 29.90
C PRO A 460 -25.72 -11.08 30.15
N ALA A 461 -26.04 -11.41 31.39
CA ALA A 461 -26.43 -12.76 31.78
C ALA A 461 -27.56 -13.17 30.82
N ALA A 462 -27.37 -14.26 30.08
CA ALA A 462 -28.41 -14.80 29.22
C ALA A 462 -29.65 -15.03 30.09
N GLY A 463 -30.70 -14.22 29.86
CA GLY A 463 -31.95 -14.35 30.58
C GLY A 463 -32.46 -15.78 30.43
N ARG A 464 -32.61 -16.45 31.56
CA ARG A 464 -33.29 -17.73 31.66
C ARG A 464 -34.79 -17.58 31.40
#